data_4070b58def2443e959f319e12f5de606
#
_entry.id   4070b58def2443e959f319e12f5de606
#
_cell.length_a   1.000
_cell.length_b   1.000
_cell.length_c   1.000
_cell.angle_alpha   90.00
_cell.angle_beta   90.00
_cell.angle_gamma   90.00
#
_symmetry.space_group_name_H-M   'P 1'
#
loop_
_entity.id
_entity.type
_entity.pdbx_description
1 polymer ?
#
loop_
_entity_poly.entity_id
_entity_poly.type
_entity_poly.pdbx_seq_one_letter_code
_entity_poly.pdbx_strand_id
1 'polypeptide(L)'
;MPSKKFPTRHLHTLKTHNGPVNAVTFSSYPGTYVLTGSSDRAIHLSRAVPSNAENSATAVETTSPIQRYEAHGYSVLDVAVAADNARFASVGGDRQVFLRVEAVQFAGDGDSLVVSGSADTTINLWDTRSNAYKPIQTLTEASDTVSCLHVHGPTYSIASGSYDGHVRVYDVRTGKTTIDVLAHPVTSIRCSADGNALLASTLDSYIRMLDRADGKLLAAFGGPVKNGEQQAQSFLSTRPKHVYRNQELRVRSVFAQSDAVVLSGSEAAKEDGAALGAAVFAWDVLSGENVATVPMGEKVKAVSCVAWNDQGYWAAGCSDGTVRVFG
;
A
#
# COMPACT_ATOMS: atom_id res chain seq x y z
N MET A 1 -28.32 -1.56 4.14
CA MET A 1 -27.71 -2.07 5.39
C MET A 1 -27.01 -0.90 6.04
N PRO A 2 -27.04 -0.70 7.37
CA PRO A 2 -26.26 0.36 7.98
C PRO A 2 -24.78 0.14 7.65
N SER A 3 -24.11 1.17 7.12
CA SER A 3 -22.68 1.11 6.84
C SER A 3 -21.96 0.79 8.14
N LYS A 4 -21.19 -0.29 8.16
CA LYS A 4 -20.32 -0.58 9.32
C LYS A 4 -19.36 0.60 9.46
N LYS A 5 -19.38 1.25 10.62
CA LYS A 5 -18.47 2.35 10.92
C LYS A 5 -17.03 1.88 10.69
N PHE A 6 -16.22 2.70 10.01
CA PHE A 6 -14.81 2.38 9.75
C PHE A 6 -14.06 2.21 11.07
N PRO A 7 -13.27 1.13 11.24
CA PRO A 7 -12.55 0.85 12.48
C PRO A 7 -11.41 1.85 12.69
N THR A 8 -11.43 2.55 13.81
CA THR A 8 -10.43 3.58 14.16
C THR A 8 -9.77 3.35 15.52
N ARG A 9 -10.14 2.27 16.21
CA ARG A 9 -9.58 1.95 17.51
C ARG A 9 -8.16 1.40 17.35
N HIS A 10 -7.21 2.04 18.00
CA HIS A 10 -5.83 1.57 18.04
C HIS A 10 -5.70 0.36 18.96
N LEU A 11 -5.31 -0.78 18.43
CA LEU A 11 -5.23 -2.06 19.15
C LEU A 11 -3.80 -2.44 19.51
N HIS A 12 -2.86 -2.26 18.58
CA HIS A 12 -1.50 -2.77 18.73
C HIS A 12 -0.47 -1.84 18.08
N THR A 13 0.65 -1.65 18.77
CA THR A 13 1.84 -0.97 18.24
C THR A 13 3.02 -1.94 18.21
N LEU A 14 3.57 -2.19 17.05
CA LEU A 14 4.80 -2.93 16.84
C LEU A 14 5.97 -1.94 16.74
N LYS A 15 6.85 -1.93 17.73
CA LYS A 15 8.09 -1.12 17.77
C LYS A 15 9.29 -2.02 17.50
N THR A 16 9.32 -2.63 16.33
CA THR A 16 10.30 -3.69 16.03
C THR A 16 11.38 -3.25 15.05
N HIS A 17 11.13 -2.20 14.27
CA HIS A 17 12.08 -1.69 13.28
C HIS A 17 12.83 -0.45 13.74
N ASN A 18 14.08 -0.32 13.29
CA ASN A 18 14.95 0.84 13.54
C ASN A 18 14.98 1.85 12.39
N GLY A 19 14.18 1.65 11.37
CA GLY A 19 14.06 2.53 10.19
C GLY A 19 12.64 2.55 9.64
N PRO A 20 12.34 3.45 8.69
CA PRO A 20 11.03 3.55 8.06
C PRO A 20 10.50 2.21 7.58
N VAL A 21 9.23 1.94 7.83
CA VAL A 21 8.55 0.73 7.35
C VAL A 21 8.00 1.03 5.96
N ASN A 22 8.49 0.31 4.94
CA ASN A 22 8.13 0.54 3.53
C ASN A 22 7.04 -0.42 3.04
N ALA A 23 6.91 -1.58 3.67
CA ALA A 23 5.93 -2.59 3.30
C ALA A 23 5.25 -3.17 4.54
N VAL A 24 3.95 -3.36 4.45
CA VAL A 24 3.14 -4.08 5.43
C VAL A 24 2.15 -4.96 4.69
N THR A 25 2.03 -6.21 5.11
CA THR A 25 1.05 -7.14 4.57
C THR A 25 0.59 -8.10 5.65
N PHE A 26 -0.68 -8.47 5.63
CA PHE A 26 -1.19 -9.53 6.50
C PHE A 26 -0.87 -10.89 5.89
N SER A 27 -0.76 -11.89 6.75
CA SER A 27 -0.82 -13.30 6.31
C SER A 27 -2.19 -13.55 5.65
N SER A 28 -2.25 -14.53 4.76
CA SER A 28 -3.52 -14.95 4.15
C SER A 28 -4.51 -15.41 5.24
N TYR A 29 -5.78 -15.53 4.86
CA TYR A 29 -6.86 -15.84 5.81
C TYR A 29 -6.42 -16.81 6.91
N PRO A 30 -6.71 -16.52 8.18
CA PRO A 30 -7.51 -15.42 8.73
C PRO A 30 -6.76 -14.11 9.01
N GLY A 31 -5.49 -13.94 8.58
CA GLY A 31 -4.71 -12.72 8.76
C GLY A 31 -4.19 -12.51 10.19
N THR A 32 -3.86 -13.60 10.87
CA THR A 32 -3.38 -13.59 12.27
C THR A 32 -2.04 -12.88 12.43
N TYR A 33 -1.22 -12.91 11.40
CA TYR A 33 0.13 -12.36 11.42
C TYR A 33 0.25 -11.18 10.46
N VAL A 34 1.23 -10.35 10.70
CA VAL A 34 1.65 -9.27 9.81
C VAL A 34 3.13 -9.41 9.50
N LEU A 35 3.48 -9.32 8.22
CA LEU A 35 4.85 -9.20 7.75
C LEU A 35 5.13 -7.74 7.41
N THR A 36 6.30 -7.27 7.82
CA THR A 36 6.73 -5.89 7.62
C THR A 36 8.13 -5.84 7.07
N GLY A 37 8.36 -4.98 6.08
CA GLY A 37 9.66 -4.73 5.48
C GLY A 37 10.09 -3.28 5.71
N SER A 38 11.37 -3.08 6.06
CA SER A 38 11.87 -1.77 6.47
C SER A 38 13.18 -1.38 5.79
N SER A 39 13.45 -0.09 5.85
CA SER A 39 14.75 0.49 5.48
C SER A 39 15.90 0.04 6.38
N ASP A 40 15.64 -0.58 7.53
CA ASP A 40 16.63 -1.25 8.37
C ASP A 40 17.13 -2.58 7.80
N ARG A 41 16.68 -2.97 6.60
CA ARG A 41 17.07 -4.17 5.83
C ARG A 41 16.48 -5.48 6.38
N ALA A 42 15.61 -5.41 7.38
CA ALA A 42 14.98 -6.56 7.99
C ALA A 42 13.52 -6.72 7.56
N ILE A 43 13.07 -7.97 7.59
CA ILE A 43 11.66 -8.33 7.49
C ILE A 43 11.27 -8.97 8.81
N HIS A 44 10.18 -8.49 9.39
CA HIS A 44 9.68 -8.99 10.67
C HIS A 44 8.33 -9.67 10.49
N LEU A 45 8.19 -10.84 11.11
CA LEU A 45 6.92 -11.52 11.30
C LEU A 45 6.45 -11.23 12.73
N SER A 46 5.26 -10.69 12.86
CA SER A 46 4.67 -10.36 14.17
C SER A 46 3.20 -10.80 14.20
N ARG A 47 2.62 -10.95 15.40
CA ARG A 47 1.19 -11.16 15.53
C ARG A 47 0.46 -9.83 15.26
N ALA A 48 -0.58 -9.84 14.44
CA ALA A 48 -1.32 -8.63 14.09
C ALA A 48 -2.06 -8.06 15.30
N VAL A 49 -2.89 -8.89 15.95
CA VAL A 49 -3.63 -8.52 17.16
C VAL A 49 -3.31 -9.52 18.27
N PRO A 50 -2.70 -9.11 19.37
CA PRO A 50 -2.48 -9.97 20.53
C PRO A 50 -3.81 -10.31 21.20
N SER A 51 -3.89 -11.48 21.86
CA SER A 51 -5.12 -11.99 22.47
C SER A 51 -5.71 -11.08 23.56
N ASN A 52 -4.87 -10.23 24.17
CA ASN A 52 -5.28 -9.27 25.20
C ASN A 52 -5.65 -7.89 24.66
N ALA A 53 -5.43 -7.60 23.37
CA ALA A 53 -5.62 -6.27 22.81
C ALA A 53 -7.11 -5.90 22.69
N GLU A 54 -8.00 -6.85 22.40
CA GLU A 54 -9.43 -6.60 22.27
C GLU A 54 -10.08 -6.14 23.58
N ASN A 55 -9.59 -6.64 24.71
CA ASN A 55 -10.11 -6.35 26.04
C ASN A 55 -9.33 -5.23 26.77
N SER A 56 -8.27 -4.69 26.14
CA SER A 56 -7.46 -3.63 26.71
C SER A 56 -8.03 -2.25 26.42
N ALA A 57 -8.03 -1.35 27.38
CA ALA A 57 -8.40 0.05 27.17
C ALA A 57 -7.33 0.83 26.39
N THR A 58 -6.09 0.36 26.39
CA THR A 58 -4.95 0.98 25.68
C THR A 58 -4.36 0.00 24.68
N ALA A 59 -3.75 0.53 23.60
CA ALA A 59 -3.06 -0.29 22.63
C ALA A 59 -1.90 -1.08 23.28
N VAL A 60 -1.76 -2.34 22.91
CA VAL A 60 -0.66 -3.19 23.34
C VAL A 60 0.60 -2.80 22.57
N GLU A 61 1.75 -2.75 23.23
CA GLU A 61 3.04 -2.52 22.57
C GLU A 61 3.87 -3.81 22.55
N THR A 62 4.47 -4.09 21.40
CA THR A 62 5.42 -5.21 21.25
C THR A 62 6.72 -4.68 20.63
N THR A 63 7.83 -5.02 21.27
CA THR A 63 9.19 -4.56 20.91
C THR A 63 10.03 -5.61 20.20
N SER A 64 9.59 -6.87 20.19
CA SER A 64 10.30 -7.97 19.54
C SER A 64 9.37 -8.72 18.59
N PRO A 65 9.80 -9.00 17.33
CA PRO A 65 9.02 -9.82 16.41
C PRO A 65 9.06 -11.30 16.83
N ILE A 66 8.12 -12.08 16.32
CA ILE A 66 8.14 -13.55 16.42
C ILE A 66 9.36 -14.10 15.69
N GLN A 67 9.58 -13.60 14.48
CA GLN A 67 10.72 -13.99 13.63
C GLN A 67 11.27 -12.76 12.92
N ARG A 68 12.60 -12.71 12.79
CA ARG A 68 13.34 -11.70 12.04
C ARG A 68 14.11 -12.38 10.92
N TYR A 69 14.03 -11.80 9.72
CA TYR A 69 14.76 -12.23 8.53
C TYR A 69 15.71 -11.13 8.08
N GLU A 70 17.00 -11.43 7.99
CA GLU A 70 18.07 -10.48 7.69
C GLU A 70 18.82 -10.90 6.42
N ALA A 71 18.09 -11.04 5.31
CA ALA A 71 18.66 -11.46 4.04
C ALA A 71 19.02 -10.32 3.09
N HIS A 72 18.45 -9.12 3.32
CA HIS A 72 18.68 -7.97 2.44
C HIS A 72 19.91 -7.16 2.83
N GLY A 73 20.75 -6.80 1.85
CA GLY A 73 21.85 -5.86 2.00
C GLY A 73 21.41 -4.40 2.07
N TYR A 74 20.21 -4.09 1.58
CA TYR A 74 19.62 -2.75 1.49
C TYR A 74 18.15 -2.73 1.97
N SER A 75 17.53 -1.55 1.87
CA SER A 75 16.13 -1.35 2.26
C SER A 75 15.20 -2.36 1.59
N VAL A 76 14.34 -3.00 2.39
CA VAL A 76 13.21 -3.79 1.88
C VAL A 76 12.13 -2.82 1.41
N LEU A 77 11.68 -2.97 0.17
CA LEU A 77 10.74 -2.05 -0.48
C LEU A 77 9.33 -2.64 -0.62
N ASP A 78 9.25 -3.97 -0.78
CA ASP A 78 7.97 -4.66 -0.85
C ASP A 78 8.05 -6.09 -0.29
N VAL A 79 6.90 -6.58 0.19
CA VAL A 79 6.73 -7.93 0.73
C VAL A 79 5.37 -8.46 0.29
N ALA A 80 5.34 -9.67 -0.26
CA ALA A 80 4.14 -10.40 -0.61
C ALA A 80 4.11 -11.76 0.10
N VAL A 81 2.93 -12.18 0.56
CA VAL A 81 2.71 -13.47 1.22
C VAL A 81 1.92 -14.37 0.28
N ALA A 82 2.32 -15.63 0.18
CA ALA A 82 1.62 -16.65 -0.58
C ALA A 82 0.28 -17.00 0.07
N ALA A 83 -0.70 -17.43 -0.72
CA ALA A 83 -2.04 -17.75 -0.25
C ALA A 83 -2.05 -18.90 0.78
N ASP A 84 -1.09 -19.82 0.70
CA ASP A 84 -0.90 -20.94 1.62
C ASP A 84 -0.19 -20.56 2.94
N ASN A 85 0.28 -19.32 3.10
CA ASN A 85 1.13 -18.85 4.20
C ASN A 85 2.47 -19.61 4.37
N ALA A 86 2.83 -20.49 3.45
CA ALA A 86 4.07 -21.27 3.54
C ALA A 86 5.29 -20.48 3.06
N ARG A 87 5.07 -19.48 2.22
CA ARG A 87 6.13 -18.71 1.56
C ARG A 87 5.80 -17.22 1.56
N PHE A 88 6.82 -16.41 1.51
CA PHE A 88 6.72 -15.00 1.18
C PHE A 88 7.82 -14.61 0.20
N ALA A 89 7.59 -13.54 -0.55
CA ALA A 89 8.57 -12.93 -1.42
C ALA A 89 8.84 -11.50 -0.92
N SER A 90 10.09 -11.08 -1.02
CA SER A 90 10.50 -9.71 -0.66
C SER A 90 11.46 -9.17 -1.68
N VAL A 91 11.39 -7.87 -1.90
CA VAL A 91 12.25 -7.15 -2.84
C VAL A 91 12.80 -5.89 -2.20
N GLY A 92 13.92 -5.42 -2.73
CA GLY A 92 14.60 -4.27 -2.17
C GLY A 92 15.65 -3.67 -3.10
N GLY A 93 16.41 -2.73 -2.55
CA GLY A 93 17.45 -2.00 -3.24
C GLY A 93 18.79 -2.75 -3.35
N ASP A 94 18.80 -4.07 -3.34
CA ASP A 94 19.99 -4.90 -3.37
C ASP A 94 20.72 -4.75 -4.72
N ARG A 95 21.79 -3.96 -4.71
CA ARG A 95 22.58 -3.60 -5.89
C ARG A 95 23.42 -4.74 -6.47
N GLN A 96 23.07 -5.99 -6.25
CA GLN A 96 23.92 -7.09 -6.76
C GLN A 96 23.98 -7.15 -8.29
N VAL A 97 23.04 -6.58 -9.03
CA VAL A 97 23.12 -6.32 -10.48
C VAL A 97 22.25 -5.11 -10.82
N PHE A 98 22.69 -3.89 -10.66
CA PHE A 98 22.11 -2.62 -11.18
C PHE A 98 20.56 -2.44 -11.08
N LEU A 99 19.82 -3.33 -10.46
CA LEU A 99 18.38 -3.45 -10.52
C LEU A 99 17.77 -3.31 -9.11
N ARG A 100 17.15 -2.17 -8.87
CA ARG A 100 16.32 -1.95 -7.70
C ARG A 100 14.93 -2.45 -8.00
N VAL A 101 14.49 -3.53 -7.35
CA VAL A 101 13.14 -4.05 -7.49
C VAL A 101 12.24 -3.35 -6.48
N GLU A 102 11.15 -2.74 -6.99
CA GLU A 102 10.25 -1.88 -6.22
C GLU A 102 9.01 -2.60 -5.70
N ALA A 103 8.50 -3.56 -6.46
CA ALA A 103 7.23 -4.22 -6.17
C ALA A 103 7.31 -5.71 -6.45
N VAL A 104 6.59 -6.51 -5.65
CA VAL A 104 6.48 -7.95 -5.81
C VAL A 104 5.07 -8.44 -5.47
N GLN A 105 4.57 -9.40 -6.27
CA GLN A 105 3.29 -10.06 -6.02
C GLN A 105 3.38 -11.53 -6.43
N PHE A 106 2.65 -12.40 -5.73
CA PHE A 106 2.41 -13.77 -6.19
C PHE A 106 1.33 -13.80 -7.26
N ALA A 107 1.42 -14.78 -8.15
CA ALA A 107 0.52 -14.97 -9.27
C ALA A 107 0.38 -16.46 -9.62
N GLY A 108 -0.61 -16.78 -10.47
CA GLY A 108 -0.87 -18.11 -10.97
C GLY A 108 -1.50 -19.05 -9.93
N ASP A 109 -1.90 -20.22 -10.40
CA ASP A 109 -2.52 -21.21 -9.54
C ASP A 109 -1.55 -21.72 -8.47
N GLY A 110 -1.96 -21.67 -7.21
CA GLY A 110 -1.13 -22.08 -6.07
C GLY A 110 0.14 -21.26 -5.90
N ASP A 111 0.11 -19.96 -6.29
CA ASP A 111 1.27 -19.06 -6.21
C ASP A 111 2.51 -19.61 -6.94
N SER A 112 2.26 -20.22 -8.09
CA SER A 112 3.31 -20.82 -8.93
C SER A 112 4.20 -19.80 -9.61
N LEU A 113 3.78 -18.55 -9.66
CA LEU A 113 4.51 -17.43 -10.25
C LEU A 113 4.78 -16.34 -9.23
N VAL A 114 5.84 -15.59 -9.45
CA VAL A 114 6.12 -14.30 -8.82
C VAL A 114 6.25 -13.26 -9.91
N VAL A 115 5.63 -12.11 -9.73
CA VAL A 115 5.75 -10.93 -10.60
C VAL A 115 6.53 -9.87 -9.86
N SER A 116 7.54 -9.31 -10.48
CA SER A 116 8.38 -8.24 -9.92
C SER A 116 8.45 -7.05 -10.85
N GLY A 117 8.32 -5.84 -10.30
CA GLY A 117 8.50 -4.57 -11.01
C GLY A 117 9.75 -3.86 -10.55
N SER A 118 10.52 -3.33 -11.49
CA SER A 118 11.87 -2.85 -11.26
C SER A 118 12.07 -1.39 -11.69
N ALA A 119 13.10 -0.77 -11.13
CA ALA A 119 13.57 0.54 -11.53
C ALA A 119 14.25 0.56 -12.92
N ASP A 120 14.56 -0.60 -13.47
CA ASP A 120 15.04 -0.76 -14.84
C ASP A 120 13.93 -0.72 -15.90
N THR A 121 12.73 -0.34 -15.49
CA THR A 121 11.52 -0.24 -16.33
C THR A 121 10.88 -1.58 -16.70
N THR A 122 11.40 -2.70 -16.21
CA THR A 122 10.89 -4.02 -16.56
C THR A 122 9.95 -4.60 -15.51
N ILE A 123 9.03 -5.45 -15.98
CA ILE A 123 8.24 -6.36 -15.15
C ILE A 123 8.66 -7.78 -15.52
N ASN A 124 9.13 -8.53 -14.53
CA ASN A 124 9.60 -9.89 -14.74
C ASN A 124 8.66 -10.91 -14.07
N LEU A 125 8.37 -11.98 -14.78
CA LEU A 125 7.59 -13.12 -14.31
C LEU A 125 8.52 -14.29 -14.05
N TRP A 126 8.43 -14.88 -12.86
CA TRP A 126 9.29 -15.95 -12.39
C TRP A 126 8.47 -17.18 -12.02
N ASP A 127 8.89 -18.38 -12.44
CA ASP A 127 8.30 -19.64 -11.98
C ASP A 127 8.93 -20.06 -10.65
N THR A 128 8.12 -20.12 -9.58
CA THR A 128 8.58 -20.51 -8.23
C THR A 128 8.95 -21.99 -8.10
N ARG A 129 8.56 -22.81 -9.05
CA ARG A 129 8.84 -24.27 -9.10
C ARG A 129 10.13 -24.57 -9.85
N SER A 130 10.61 -23.62 -10.63
CA SER A 130 11.82 -23.74 -11.42
C SER A 130 13.03 -23.21 -10.64
N ASN A 131 14.17 -23.89 -10.75
CA ASN A 131 15.46 -23.38 -10.28
C ASN A 131 16.13 -22.45 -11.32
N ALA A 132 15.39 -21.99 -12.32
CA ALA A 132 15.93 -21.11 -13.36
C ALA A 132 16.20 -19.69 -12.81
N TYR A 133 17.38 -19.17 -13.10
CA TYR A 133 17.77 -17.80 -12.73
C TYR A 133 17.28 -16.74 -13.73
N LYS A 134 16.51 -17.14 -14.74
CA LYS A 134 15.97 -16.24 -15.76
C LYS A 134 14.46 -16.16 -15.61
N PRO A 135 13.85 -14.97 -15.80
CA PRO A 135 12.40 -14.84 -15.86
C PRO A 135 11.85 -15.63 -17.05
N ILE A 136 10.65 -16.18 -16.89
CA ILE A 136 9.93 -16.83 -17.98
C ILE A 136 9.42 -15.84 -19.01
N GLN A 137 9.13 -14.61 -18.56
CA GLN A 137 8.70 -13.50 -19.40
C GLN A 137 9.17 -12.17 -18.81
N THR A 138 9.51 -11.21 -19.68
CA THR A 138 9.84 -9.83 -19.32
C THR A 138 8.96 -8.90 -20.15
N LEU A 139 8.30 -7.96 -19.49
CA LEU A 139 7.50 -6.89 -20.10
C LEU A 139 8.30 -5.60 -20.01
N THR A 140 8.38 -4.84 -21.10
CA THR A 140 9.30 -3.70 -21.27
C THR A 140 8.62 -2.43 -21.75
N GLU A 141 7.29 -2.31 -21.61
CA GLU A 141 6.51 -1.18 -22.13
C GLU A 141 6.61 0.08 -21.27
N ALA A 142 7.11 0.00 -20.03
CA ALA A 142 7.29 1.18 -19.20
C ALA A 142 8.54 1.96 -19.64
N SER A 143 8.48 3.30 -19.56
CA SER A 143 9.60 4.19 -19.89
C SER A 143 10.32 4.74 -18.66
N ASP A 144 9.82 4.46 -17.46
CA ASP A 144 10.43 4.80 -16.17
C ASP A 144 10.14 3.68 -15.15
N THR A 145 10.67 3.82 -13.96
CA THR A 145 10.55 2.89 -12.84
C THR A 145 9.13 2.34 -12.67
N VAL A 146 8.98 1.01 -12.67
CA VAL A 146 7.74 0.34 -12.28
C VAL A 146 7.67 0.34 -10.76
N SER A 147 6.91 1.28 -10.22
CA SER A 147 6.85 1.57 -8.78
C SER A 147 5.92 0.63 -8.01
N CYS A 148 4.88 0.13 -8.65
CA CYS A 148 3.86 -0.69 -7.99
C CYS A 148 3.24 -1.69 -8.95
N LEU A 149 2.77 -2.81 -8.38
CA LEU A 149 2.13 -3.91 -9.08
C LEU A 149 0.91 -4.39 -8.30
N HIS A 150 -0.08 -4.90 -9.02
CA HIS A 150 -1.16 -5.68 -8.46
C HIS A 150 -1.55 -6.81 -9.42
N VAL A 151 -1.59 -8.03 -8.92
CA VAL A 151 -2.06 -9.21 -9.67
C VAL A 151 -3.49 -9.50 -9.26
N HIS A 152 -4.38 -9.52 -10.25
CA HIS A 152 -5.78 -9.91 -10.05
C HIS A 152 -6.01 -11.29 -10.65
N GLY A 153 -6.01 -12.32 -9.79
CA GLY A 153 -6.11 -13.73 -10.19
C GLY A 153 -7.37 -14.05 -11.00
N PRO A 154 -8.58 -13.65 -10.55
CA PRO A 154 -9.83 -13.98 -11.26
C PRO A 154 -9.88 -13.50 -12.71
N THR A 155 -9.25 -12.38 -13.04
CA THR A 155 -9.21 -11.85 -14.41
C THR A 155 -7.90 -12.16 -15.14
N TYR A 156 -6.98 -12.90 -14.54
CA TYR A 156 -5.66 -13.24 -15.09
C TYR A 156 -4.91 -11.99 -15.57
N SER A 157 -4.92 -10.94 -14.77
CA SER A 157 -4.31 -9.67 -15.16
C SER A 157 -3.27 -9.18 -14.16
N ILE A 158 -2.28 -8.47 -14.71
CA ILE A 158 -1.26 -7.75 -13.96
C ILE A 158 -1.48 -6.27 -14.23
N ALA A 159 -1.77 -5.50 -13.18
CA ALA A 159 -1.80 -4.05 -13.25
C ALA A 159 -0.47 -3.50 -12.74
N SER A 160 0.12 -2.54 -13.44
CA SER A 160 1.35 -1.86 -13.05
C SER A 160 1.18 -0.36 -13.08
N GLY A 161 1.83 0.31 -12.14
CA GLY A 161 1.98 1.75 -12.15
C GLY A 161 3.46 2.12 -12.27
N SER A 162 3.76 3.13 -13.07
CA SER A 162 5.11 3.60 -13.32
C SER A 162 5.26 5.10 -13.03
N TYR A 163 6.48 5.53 -12.76
CA TYR A 163 6.79 6.95 -12.60
C TYR A 163 6.71 7.73 -13.92
N ASP A 164 6.57 7.02 -15.07
CA ASP A 164 6.24 7.64 -16.36
C ASP A 164 4.81 8.19 -16.44
N GLY A 165 4.02 8.06 -15.35
CA GLY A 165 2.65 8.54 -15.28
C GLY A 165 1.61 7.65 -15.94
N HIS A 166 1.96 6.41 -16.27
CA HIS A 166 1.06 5.46 -16.91
C HIS A 166 0.69 4.31 -15.95
N VAL A 167 -0.55 3.91 -16.06
CA VAL A 167 -1.07 2.63 -15.56
C VAL A 167 -1.20 1.68 -16.74
N ARG A 168 -0.65 0.47 -16.61
CA ARG A 168 -0.73 -0.57 -17.63
C ARG A 168 -1.37 -1.80 -17.06
N VAL A 169 -2.31 -2.37 -17.81
CA VAL A 169 -2.96 -3.63 -17.45
C VAL A 169 -2.68 -4.66 -18.53
N TYR A 170 -1.99 -5.71 -18.11
CA TYR A 170 -1.62 -6.85 -18.96
C TYR A 170 -2.60 -7.98 -18.73
N ASP A 171 -3.33 -8.39 -19.75
CA ASP A 171 -4.12 -9.63 -19.75
C ASP A 171 -3.18 -10.79 -20.14
N VAL A 172 -2.86 -11.64 -19.16
CA VAL A 172 -1.88 -12.74 -19.34
C VAL A 172 -2.41 -13.80 -20.33
N ARG A 173 -3.74 -13.96 -20.47
CA ARG A 173 -4.33 -14.94 -21.37
C ARG A 173 -4.33 -14.51 -22.83
N THR A 174 -4.62 -13.24 -23.06
CA THR A 174 -4.77 -12.71 -24.44
C THR A 174 -3.51 -12.01 -24.92
N GLY A 175 -2.57 -11.70 -24.01
CA GLY A 175 -1.39 -10.90 -24.32
C GLY A 175 -1.70 -9.44 -24.65
N LYS A 176 -2.92 -8.96 -24.37
CA LYS A 176 -3.30 -7.57 -24.60
C LYS A 176 -2.85 -6.69 -23.45
N THR A 177 -2.38 -5.50 -23.80
CA THR A 177 -2.04 -4.45 -22.84
C THR A 177 -2.98 -3.26 -23.06
N THR A 178 -3.58 -2.75 -21.97
CA THR A 178 -4.27 -1.47 -21.95
C THR A 178 -3.42 -0.45 -21.21
N ILE A 179 -3.47 0.81 -21.63
CA ILE A 179 -2.62 1.88 -21.06
C ILE A 179 -3.50 3.08 -20.75
N ASP A 180 -3.51 3.51 -19.50
CA ASP A 180 -4.18 4.72 -19.03
C ASP A 180 -3.13 5.75 -18.61
N VAL A 181 -3.31 7.00 -19.05
CA VAL A 181 -2.35 8.10 -18.82
C VAL A 181 -2.87 8.99 -17.70
N LEU A 182 -2.12 9.06 -16.59
CA LEU A 182 -2.44 9.90 -15.43
C LEU A 182 -1.61 11.19 -15.35
N ALA A 183 -0.60 11.32 -16.21
CA ALA A 183 0.32 12.46 -16.33
C ALA A 183 1.17 12.77 -15.07
N HIS A 184 1.01 12.01 -13.98
CA HIS A 184 1.78 12.15 -12.75
C HIS A 184 2.34 10.80 -12.32
N PRO A 185 3.53 10.73 -11.69
CA PRO A 185 4.13 9.49 -11.24
C PRO A 185 3.17 8.67 -10.37
N VAL A 186 2.97 7.41 -10.74
CA VAL A 186 2.07 6.48 -10.02
C VAL A 186 2.84 5.86 -8.87
N THR A 187 2.29 5.89 -7.65
CA THR A 187 2.92 5.36 -6.43
C THR A 187 2.26 4.09 -5.91
N SER A 188 0.99 3.89 -6.24
CA SER A 188 0.23 2.71 -5.83
C SER A 188 -0.80 2.33 -6.89
N ILE A 189 -1.01 1.03 -7.08
CA ILE A 189 -2.06 0.47 -7.93
C ILE A 189 -2.75 -0.69 -7.22
N ARG A 190 -4.09 -0.74 -7.26
CA ARG A 190 -4.90 -1.86 -6.76
C ARG A 190 -6.10 -2.08 -7.68
N CYS A 191 -6.45 -3.33 -7.92
CA CYS A 191 -7.74 -3.68 -8.53
C CYS A 191 -8.79 -3.87 -7.44
N SER A 192 -10.03 -3.55 -7.74
CA SER A 192 -11.19 -3.96 -6.94
C SER A 192 -11.33 -5.49 -6.91
N ALA A 193 -12.06 -6.02 -5.96
CA ALA A 193 -12.25 -7.47 -5.81
C ALA A 193 -12.96 -8.10 -7.01
N ASP A 194 -13.84 -7.34 -7.67
CA ASP A 194 -14.52 -7.76 -8.91
C ASP A 194 -13.67 -7.56 -10.18
N GLY A 195 -12.54 -6.88 -10.06
CA GLY A 195 -11.61 -6.60 -11.16
C GLY A 195 -12.09 -5.54 -12.15
N ASN A 196 -13.16 -4.80 -11.88
CA ASN A 196 -13.72 -3.81 -12.78
C ASN A 196 -13.17 -2.40 -12.57
N ALA A 197 -12.65 -2.10 -11.39
CA ALA A 197 -12.05 -0.81 -11.08
C ALA A 197 -10.56 -0.92 -10.72
N LEU A 198 -9.83 0.14 -11.04
CA LEU A 198 -8.42 0.33 -10.69
C LEU A 198 -8.29 1.55 -9.78
N LEU A 199 -7.67 1.37 -8.64
CA LEU A 199 -7.31 2.44 -7.73
C LEU A 199 -5.85 2.81 -7.95
N ALA A 200 -5.57 4.03 -8.39
CA ALA A 200 -4.24 4.53 -8.66
C ALA A 200 -3.94 5.79 -7.83
N SER A 201 -2.87 5.76 -7.03
CA SER A 201 -2.37 6.94 -6.32
C SER A 201 -1.22 7.56 -7.07
N THR A 202 -1.18 8.89 -7.12
CA THR A 202 -0.16 9.66 -7.85
C THR A 202 0.46 10.75 -6.99
N LEU A 203 1.64 11.24 -7.37
CA LEU A 203 2.40 12.27 -6.62
C LEU A 203 1.80 13.69 -6.69
N ASP A 204 0.62 13.85 -7.23
CA ASP A 204 -0.17 15.09 -7.21
C ASP A 204 -1.16 15.16 -6.04
N SER A 205 -1.05 14.23 -5.08
CA SER A 205 -1.95 14.08 -3.94
C SER A 205 -3.38 13.67 -4.32
N TYR A 206 -3.56 13.01 -5.46
CA TYR A 206 -4.83 12.39 -5.84
C TYR A 206 -4.75 10.87 -5.80
N ILE A 207 -5.85 10.26 -5.41
CA ILE A 207 -6.13 8.84 -5.57
C ILE A 207 -7.29 8.77 -6.56
N ARG A 208 -7.06 8.15 -7.72
CA ARG A 208 -8.05 8.04 -8.79
C ARG A 208 -8.56 6.62 -8.88
N MET A 209 -9.88 6.48 -8.97
CA MET A 209 -10.52 5.23 -9.29
C MET A 209 -10.95 5.27 -10.76
N LEU A 210 -10.42 4.35 -11.54
CA LEU A 210 -10.65 4.25 -12.99
C LEU A 210 -11.49 3.03 -13.31
N ASP A 211 -12.37 3.14 -14.31
CA ASP A 211 -12.98 1.98 -14.93
C ASP A 211 -11.93 1.21 -15.74
N ARG A 212 -11.80 -0.08 -15.48
CA ARG A 212 -10.80 -0.90 -16.15
C ARG A 212 -11.11 -1.15 -17.64
N ALA A 213 -12.37 -1.07 -18.04
CA ALA A 213 -12.78 -1.38 -19.41
C ALA A 213 -12.42 -0.26 -20.39
N ASP A 214 -12.52 1.01 -19.98
CA ASP A 214 -12.35 2.17 -20.84
C ASP A 214 -11.45 3.29 -20.27
N GLY A 215 -10.87 3.09 -19.08
CA GLY A 215 -9.97 4.04 -18.42
C GLY A 215 -10.66 5.30 -17.89
N LYS A 216 -12.00 5.36 -17.88
CA LYS A 216 -12.72 6.53 -17.38
C LYS A 216 -12.55 6.72 -15.90
N LEU A 217 -12.42 7.98 -15.49
CA LEU A 217 -12.40 8.35 -14.07
C LEU A 217 -13.79 8.12 -13.44
N LEU A 218 -13.88 7.19 -12.51
CA LEU A 218 -15.09 6.90 -11.73
C LEU A 218 -15.18 7.80 -10.49
N ALA A 219 -14.06 7.96 -9.77
CA ALA A 219 -13.98 8.80 -8.58
C ALA A 219 -12.55 9.30 -8.37
N ALA A 220 -12.41 10.40 -7.61
CA ALA A 220 -11.12 10.94 -7.17
C ALA A 220 -11.20 11.31 -5.70
N PHE A 221 -10.19 10.91 -4.93
CA PHE A 221 -10.08 11.14 -3.50
C PHE A 221 -8.81 11.96 -3.20
N GLY A 222 -8.82 12.71 -2.10
CA GLY A 222 -7.70 13.59 -1.75
C GLY A 222 -7.71 14.88 -2.58
N GLY A 223 -6.54 15.30 -3.02
CA GLY A 223 -6.32 16.52 -3.78
C GLY A 223 -6.03 17.74 -2.92
N PRO A 224 -5.49 18.82 -3.52
CA PRO A 224 -5.24 20.07 -2.82
C PRO A 224 -6.55 20.70 -2.36
N VAL A 225 -6.61 21.11 -1.10
CA VAL A 225 -7.78 21.81 -0.55
C VAL A 225 -7.92 23.14 -1.27
N LYS A 226 -9.07 23.39 -1.89
CA LYS A 226 -9.36 24.67 -2.55
C LYS A 226 -9.45 25.76 -1.49
N ASN A 227 -8.71 26.85 -1.67
CA ASN A 227 -8.58 27.96 -0.71
C ASN A 227 -9.92 28.57 -0.21
N GLY A 228 -11.04 28.30 -0.88
CA GLY A 228 -12.37 28.77 -0.47
C GLY A 228 -13.06 27.91 0.59
N GLU A 229 -12.75 26.61 0.66
CA GLU A 229 -13.38 25.69 1.62
C GLU A 229 -12.69 25.71 2.99
N GLN A 230 -11.40 26.07 3.04
CA GLN A 230 -10.69 26.28 4.31
C GLN A 230 -11.26 27.45 5.12
N GLN A 231 -11.70 28.54 4.47
CA GLN A 231 -12.23 29.72 5.17
C GLN A 231 -13.60 29.45 5.82
N ALA A 232 -14.46 28.66 5.20
CA ALA A 232 -15.79 28.38 5.75
C ALA A 232 -15.77 27.44 6.97
N GLN A 233 -14.75 26.54 7.06
CA GLN A 233 -14.62 25.57 8.15
C GLN A 233 -13.70 26.05 9.28
N SER A 234 -12.82 27.04 9.05
CA SER A 234 -11.85 27.54 10.04
C SER A 234 -12.48 28.35 11.16
N PHE A 235 -13.66 28.93 10.96
CA PHE A 235 -14.37 29.71 11.99
C PHE A 235 -14.96 28.85 13.13
N LEU A 236 -15.04 27.52 12.96
CA LEU A 236 -15.65 26.61 13.92
C LEU A 236 -14.67 25.66 14.63
N SER A 237 -13.40 25.59 14.22
CA SER A 237 -12.41 24.69 14.81
C SER A 237 -11.06 25.37 14.99
N THR A 238 -10.61 25.44 16.24
CA THR A 238 -9.29 25.97 16.64
C THR A 238 -8.13 24.98 16.45
N ARG A 239 -8.38 23.79 15.88
CA ARG A 239 -7.33 22.77 15.64
C ARG A 239 -7.03 22.66 14.15
N PRO A 240 -5.74 22.67 13.76
CA PRO A 240 -5.35 22.43 12.38
C PRO A 240 -5.83 21.03 11.94
N LYS A 241 -6.44 20.95 10.78
CA LYS A 241 -6.94 19.70 10.19
C LYS A 241 -5.82 19.00 9.41
N HIS A 242 -5.68 17.67 9.60
CA HIS A 242 -4.86 16.89 8.71
C HIS A 242 -5.38 16.97 7.27
N VAL A 243 -4.46 17.22 6.32
CA VAL A 243 -4.73 17.25 4.88
C VAL A 243 -4.00 16.10 4.24
N TYR A 244 -4.67 15.40 3.33
CA TYR A 244 -4.05 14.33 2.55
C TYR A 244 -2.93 14.90 1.66
N ARG A 245 -1.77 14.25 1.71
CA ARG A 245 -0.59 14.63 0.93
C ARG A 245 0.16 13.39 0.47
N ASN A 246 0.49 13.39 -0.82
CA ASN A 246 1.34 12.40 -1.47
C ASN A 246 2.10 13.13 -2.59
N GLN A 247 3.29 13.65 -2.30
CA GLN A 247 4.03 14.52 -3.22
C GLN A 247 5.50 14.15 -3.37
N GLU A 248 6.10 13.56 -2.36
CA GLU A 248 7.54 13.27 -2.30
C GLU A 248 7.83 11.78 -2.15
N LEU A 249 6.98 11.05 -1.43
CA LEU A 249 7.21 9.68 -1.05
C LEU A 249 6.24 8.73 -1.75
N ARG A 250 6.64 7.47 -1.81
CA ARG A 250 5.75 6.41 -2.27
C ARG A 250 4.75 6.06 -1.17
N VAL A 251 3.53 6.52 -1.31
CA VAL A 251 2.43 6.20 -0.41
C VAL A 251 1.50 5.20 -1.08
N ARG A 252 1.13 4.14 -0.35
CA ARG A 252 0.23 3.11 -0.85
C ARG A 252 -1.19 3.34 -0.39
N SER A 253 -2.14 3.02 -1.27
CA SER A 253 -3.56 2.96 -0.99
C SER A 253 -4.12 1.58 -1.29
N VAL A 254 -5.18 1.20 -0.58
CA VAL A 254 -5.86 -0.09 -0.72
C VAL A 254 -7.36 0.08 -0.63
N PHE A 255 -8.10 -0.86 -1.22
CA PHE A 255 -9.51 -1.03 -0.92
C PHE A 255 -9.70 -1.71 0.44
N ALA A 256 -10.78 -1.36 1.11
CA ALA A 256 -11.17 -1.87 2.42
C ALA A 256 -12.69 -2.13 2.46
N GLN A 257 -13.17 -2.95 3.40
CA GLN A 257 -14.58 -3.24 3.61
C GLN A 257 -15.30 -3.71 2.32
N SER A 258 -14.70 -4.68 1.62
CA SER A 258 -15.23 -5.19 0.35
C SER A 258 -15.42 -4.09 -0.69
N ASP A 259 -14.38 -3.30 -0.91
CA ASP A 259 -14.27 -2.18 -1.85
C ASP A 259 -15.21 -0.98 -1.56
N ALA A 260 -15.85 -0.94 -0.39
CA ALA A 260 -16.69 0.19 -0.01
C ALA A 260 -15.88 1.41 0.46
N VAL A 261 -14.64 1.21 0.89
CA VAL A 261 -13.77 2.26 1.44
C VAL A 261 -12.41 2.23 0.77
N VAL A 262 -11.87 3.40 0.47
CA VAL A 262 -10.46 3.60 0.07
C VAL A 262 -9.67 4.01 1.29
N LEU A 263 -8.59 3.28 1.61
CA LEU A 263 -7.69 3.55 2.71
C LEU A 263 -6.31 3.94 2.16
N SER A 264 -5.74 5.06 2.63
CA SER A 264 -4.41 5.51 2.22
C SER A 264 -3.63 6.12 3.37
N GLY A 265 -2.32 5.87 3.40
CA GLY A 265 -1.40 6.67 4.19
C GLY A 265 -1.28 8.10 3.65
N SER A 266 -0.50 8.93 4.30
CA SER A 266 -0.15 10.27 3.82
C SER A 266 1.22 10.71 4.31
N GLU A 267 1.73 11.77 3.71
CA GLU A 267 2.86 12.53 4.23
C GLU A 267 2.38 13.56 5.26
N ALA A 268 3.27 13.96 6.17
CA ALA A 268 3.00 15.06 7.10
C ALA A 268 2.86 16.38 6.35
N ALA A 269 1.87 17.17 6.72
CA ALA A 269 1.73 18.52 6.21
C ALA A 269 2.88 19.39 6.75
N LYS A 270 3.51 20.17 5.85
CA LYS A 270 4.47 21.22 6.21
C LYS A 270 3.69 22.54 6.27
N GLU A 271 3.00 22.81 7.37
CA GLU A 271 2.36 24.10 7.59
C GLU A 271 3.02 24.86 8.73
N ASP A 272 2.95 26.20 8.65
CA ASP A 272 3.60 27.20 9.48
C ASP A 272 3.65 26.86 10.98
N GLY A 273 4.75 26.24 11.42
CA GLY A 273 5.14 26.15 12.83
C GLY A 273 4.55 25.02 13.67
N ALA A 274 3.59 24.25 13.22
CA ALA A 274 3.07 23.07 13.92
C ALA A 274 3.19 21.82 13.04
N ALA A 275 4.10 20.91 13.40
CA ALA A 275 4.22 19.62 12.74
C ALA A 275 3.03 18.71 13.14
N LEU A 276 2.00 18.67 12.32
CA LEU A 276 0.82 17.84 12.57
C LEU A 276 1.09 16.33 12.48
N GLY A 277 2.24 15.94 11.95
CA GLY A 277 2.54 14.53 11.66
C GLY A 277 1.68 13.97 10.51
N ALA A 278 1.99 12.76 10.09
CA ALA A 278 1.24 12.05 9.07
C ALA A 278 -0.04 11.43 9.63
N ALA A 279 -1.01 11.18 8.75
CA ALA A 279 -2.26 10.53 9.08
C ALA A 279 -2.62 9.46 8.04
N VAL A 280 -3.54 8.58 8.41
CA VAL A 280 -4.22 7.67 7.48
C VAL A 280 -5.61 8.21 7.22
N PHE A 281 -6.00 8.19 5.96
CA PHE A 281 -7.29 8.67 5.50
C PHE A 281 -8.13 7.52 4.96
N ALA A 282 -9.41 7.56 5.23
CA ALA A 282 -10.39 6.63 4.69
C ALA A 282 -11.53 7.41 4.02
N TRP A 283 -11.88 7.04 2.79
CA TRP A 283 -12.97 7.65 2.02
C TRP A 283 -14.00 6.59 1.63
N ASP A 284 -15.25 6.95 1.71
CA ASP A 284 -16.34 6.15 1.15
C ASP A 284 -16.29 6.21 -0.39
N VAL A 285 -16.33 5.07 -1.03
CA VAL A 285 -16.18 4.96 -2.49
C VAL A 285 -17.35 5.57 -3.24
N LEU A 286 -18.57 5.46 -2.70
CA LEU A 286 -19.77 5.93 -3.37
C LEU A 286 -19.97 7.43 -3.24
N SER A 287 -19.78 7.97 -2.02
CA SER A 287 -19.98 9.41 -1.78
C SER A 287 -18.73 10.24 -2.08
N GLY A 288 -17.54 9.64 -2.09
CA GLY A 288 -16.26 10.34 -2.15
C GLY A 288 -15.90 11.10 -0.86
N GLU A 289 -16.73 11.01 0.19
CA GLU A 289 -16.51 11.71 1.43
C GLU A 289 -15.46 11.05 2.32
N ASN A 290 -14.72 11.83 3.07
CA ASN A 290 -13.80 11.35 4.08
C ASN A 290 -14.58 10.82 5.30
N VAL A 291 -14.53 9.50 5.54
CA VAL A 291 -15.22 8.83 6.64
C VAL A 291 -14.37 8.73 7.91
N ALA A 292 -13.04 8.77 7.77
CA ALA A 292 -12.14 8.76 8.91
C ALA A 292 -10.78 9.37 8.56
N THR A 293 -10.20 10.10 9.51
CA THR A 293 -8.81 10.55 9.50
C THR A 293 -8.17 10.14 10.81
N VAL A 294 -7.15 9.28 10.74
CA VAL A 294 -6.50 8.71 11.92
C VAL A 294 -5.07 9.25 12.01
N PRO A 295 -4.80 10.19 12.94
CA PRO A 295 -3.47 10.76 13.14
C PRO A 295 -2.48 9.70 13.66
N MET A 296 -1.26 9.72 13.13
CA MET A 296 -0.17 8.82 13.55
C MET A 296 0.84 9.48 14.50
N GLY A 297 0.48 10.67 15.04
CA GLY A 297 1.31 11.43 15.98
C GLY A 297 2.37 12.28 15.30
N GLU A 298 2.81 13.33 16.01
CA GLU A 298 3.66 14.40 15.49
C GLU A 298 5.05 13.94 14.99
N LYS A 299 5.57 12.83 15.52
CA LYS A 299 6.89 12.29 15.12
C LYS A 299 6.86 11.52 13.80
N VAL A 300 5.69 11.10 13.34
CA VAL A 300 5.54 10.34 12.10
C VAL A 300 5.50 11.30 10.93
N LYS A 301 6.53 11.28 10.08
CA LYS A 301 6.64 12.14 8.90
C LYS A 301 5.86 11.62 7.70
N ALA A 302 5.68 10.31 7.61
CA ALA A 302 4.92 9.68 6.54
C ALA A 302 4.39 8.32 6.99
N VAL A 303 3.24 7.95 6.43
CA VAL A 303 2.71 6.58 6.43
C VAL A 303 2.85 6.07 5.01
N SER A 304 3.87 5.25 4.76
CA SER A 304 4.23 4.81 3.41
C SER A 304 3.41 3.63 2.91
N CYS A 305 2.91 2.81 3.82
CA CYS A 305 2.16 1.61 3.47
C CYS A 305 1.01 1.37 4.43
N VAL A 306 -0.09 0.87 3.87
CA VAL A 306 -1.28 0.42 4.58
C VAL A 306 -1.70 -0.94 4.06
N ALA A 307 -2.29 -1.76 4.92
CA ALA A 307 -2.88 -3.03 4.56
C ALA A 307 -4.22 -3.20 5.26
N TRP A 308 -5.18 -3.82 4.58
CA TRP A 308 -6.48 -4.20 5.11
C TRP A 308 -6.57 -5.70 5.27
N ASN A 309 -7.29 -6.15 6.31
CA ASN A 309 -7.63 -7.55 6.56
C ASN A 309 -9.14 -7.71 6.61
N ASP A 310 -9.68 -8.73 5.94
CA ASP A 310 -11.13 -9.01 5.86
C ASP A 310 -11.80 -9.29 7.21
N GLN A 311 -11.02 -9.53 8.26
CA GLN A 311 -11.52 -9.60 9.64
C GLN A 311 -11.89 -8.21 10.23
N GLY A 312 -11.65 -7.13 9.48
CA GLY A 312 -11.95 -5.76 9.90
C GLY A 312 -10.78 -5.06 10.60
N TYR A 313 -9.56 -5.59 10.50
CA TYR A 313 -8.35 -4.94 10.97
C TYR A 313 -7.59 -4.29 9.83
N TRP A 314 -6.84 -3.24 10.14
CA TRP A 314 -5.89 -2.65 9.22
C TRP A 314 -4.59 -2.26 9.90
N ALA A 315 -3.52 -2.22 9.15
CA ALA A 315 -2.20 -1.89 9.64
C ALA A 315 -1.59 -0.76 8.82
N ALA A 316 -0.82 0.10 9.50
CA ALA A 316 -0.10 1.22 8.90
C ALA A 316 1.39 1.14 9.26
N GLY A 317 2.25 1.18 8.25
CA GLY A 317 3.70 1.27 8.42
C GLY A 317 4.17 2.72 8.40
N CYS A 318 4.85 3.12 9.47
CA CYS A 318 5.22 4.49 9.74
C CYS A 318 6.71 4.76 9.52
N SER A 319 7.04 6.02 9.23
CA SER A 319 8.41 6.48 9.04
C SER A 319 9.28 6.46 10.31
N ASP A 320 8.66 6.34 11.49
CA ASP A 320 9.35 6.21 12.78
C ASP A 320 9.74 4.76 13.12
N GLY A 321 9.54 3.81 12.20
CA GLY A 321 9.82 2.38 12.42
C GLY A 321 8.72 1.62 13.16
N THR A 322 7.60 2.26 13.45
CA THR A 322 6.46 1.60 14.09
C THR A 322 5.47 1.07 13.05
N VAL A 323 4.81 -0.03 13.39
CA VAL A 323 3.60 -0.47 12.70
C VAL A 323 2.44 -0.42 13.67
N ARG A 324 1.34 0.20 13.26
CA ARG A 324 0.15 0.36 14.10
C ARG A 324 -1.01 -0.40 13.51
N VAL A 325 -1.67 -1.19 14.34
CA VAL A 325 -2.82 -2.01 13.97
C VAL A 325 -4.07 -1.47 14.64
N PHE A 326 -5.14 -1.37 13.85
CA PHE A 326 -6.44 -0.83 14.24
C PHE A 326 -7.54 -1.83 13.95
N GLY A 327 -8.66 -1.73 14.71
CA GLY A 327 -9.84 -2.57 14.55
C GLY A 327 -11.10 -1.97 15.15
#